data_0d64b64e7de79d3079e64cd9fc79142f
#
_entry.id   0d64b64e7de79d3079e64cd9fc79142f
#
_cell.length_a   1.000
_cell.length_b   1.000
_cell.length_c   1.000
_cell.angle_alpha   90.00
_cell.angle_beta   90.00
_cell.angle_gamma   90.00
#
_symmetry.space_group_name_H-M   'P 1'
#
loop_
_entity.id
_entity.type
_entity.pdbx_description
1 polymer ?
#
loop_
_entity_poly.entity_id
_entity_poly.type
_entity_poly.pdbx_seq_one_letter_code
_entity_poly.pdbx_strand_id
1 'polypeptide(L)'
;MICPNGMFQVQFVICHELSHVRGFNSEDEANYISFLACTNSKNYEYQYSGYLMAYSYCMNDLYYFNQEAFKRINNELSDNVKLELKNDSLYWSNYRGKISKLYDNVYDKILKAGGQTEGIKSYNAVVKLLISGYKVQF
;
A
#
# COMPACT_ATOMS: atom_id res chain seq x y z
N MET A 1 7.43 -1.66 17.91
CA MET A 1 6.82 -2.99 17.99
C MET A 1 7.17 -3.71 16.69
N ILE A 2 7.77 -4.86 16.74
CA ILE A 2 8.04 -5.69 15.56
C ILE A 2 6.86 -6.67 15.51
N CYS A 3 6.05 -6.62 14.43
CA CYS A 3 5.05 -7.66 14.22
C CYS A 3 5.77 -8.99 13.94
N PRO A 4 5.66 -10.00 14.81
CA PRO A 4 6.23 -11.29 14.51
C PRO A 4 5.54 -11.83 13.26
N ASN A 5 6.32 -12.21 12.25
CA ASN A 5 5.90 -12.81 10.97
C ASN A 5 5.47 -11.86 9.83
N GLY A 6 5.91 -10.60 9.82
CA GLY A 6 5.69 -9.72 8.66
C GLY A 6 4.23 -9.35 8.40
N MET A 7 3.39 -9.33 9.42
CA MET A 7 1.93 -9.12 9.29
C MET A 7 1.49 -7.70 9.69
N PHE A 8 2.34 -6.69 9.49
CA PHE A 8 1.91 -5.31 9.76
C PHE A 8 0.73 -4.86 8.88
N GLN A 9 0.47 -5.54 7.78
CA GLN A 9 -0.60 -5.20 6.83
C GLN A 9 -1.99 -5.61 7.32
N VAL A 10 -2.12 -6.49 8.32
CA VAL A 10 -3.40 -7.10 8.70
C VAL A 10 -4.45 -6.05 9.06
N GLN A 11 -4.11 -5.07 9.89
CA GLN A 11 -5.03 -4.04 10.33
C GLN A 11 -5.48 -3.16 9.16
N PHE A 12 -4.57 -2.86 8.24
CA PHE A 12 -4.89 -2.10 7.03
C PHE A 12 -5.82 -2.89 6.11
N VAL A 13 -5.54 -4.18 5.89
CA VAL A 13 -6.38 -5.05 5.05
C VAL A 13 -7.79 -5.19 5.64
N ILE A 14 -7.93 -5.33 6.96
CA ILE A 14 -9.24 -5.35 7.61
C ILE A 14 -10.02 -4.07 7.29
N CYS A 15 -9.40 -2.90 7.42
CA CYS A 15 -10.04 -1.63 7.09
C CYS A 15 -10.38 -1.53 5.59
N HIS A 16 -9.53 -2.08 4.72
CA HIS A 16 -9.74 -2.12 3.28
C HIS A 16 -10.99 -2.94 2.92
N GLU A 17 -11.09 -4.15 3.41
CA GLU A 17 -12.25 -5.01 3.18
C GLU A 17 -13.55 -4.40 3.75
N LEU A 18 -13.48 -3.78 4.92
CA LEU A 18 -14.61 -3.06 5.50
C LEU A 18 -15.03 -1.85 4.66
N SER A 19 -14.11 -1.18 3.97
CA SER A 19 -14.48 -0.09 3.05
C SER A 19 -15.26 -0.61 1.85
N HIS A 20 -14.91 -1.75 1.30
CA HIS A 20 -15.71 -2.40 0.25
C HIS A 20 -17.13 -2.76 0.73
N VAL A 21 -17.25 -3.30 1.94
CA VAL A 21 -18.57 -3.57 2.56
C VAL A 21 -19.40 -2.30 2.72
N ARG A 22 -18.76 -1.14 2.91
CA ARG A 22 -19.42 0.18 2.99
C ARG A 22 -19.76 0.79 1.64
N GLY A 23 -19.42 0.14 0.53
CA GLY A 23 -19.78 0.54 -0.84
C GLY A 23 -18.69 1.28 -1.62
N PHE A 24 -17.46 1.35 -1.09
CA PHE A 24 -16.33 1.91 -1.83
C PHE A 24 -15.75 0.82 -2.74
N ASN A 25 -16.10 0.85 -4.02
CA ASN A 25 -15.71 -0.19 -4.97
C ASN A 25 -14.32 0.00 -5.59
N SER A 26 -13.83 1.23 -5.62
CA SER A 26 -12.49 1.53 -6.12
C SER A 26 -11.43 1.06 -5.14
N GLU A 27 -10.43 0.30 -5.62
CA GLU A 27 -9.29 -0.16 -4.83
C GLU A 27 -8.49 1.01 -4.23
N ASP A 28 -8.29 2.07 -5.01
CA ASP A 28 -7.54 3.24 -4.55
C ASP A 28 -8.28 4.02 -3.47
N GLU A 29 -9.60 4.16 -3.61
CA GLU A 29 -10.44 4.77 -2.57
C GLU A 29 -10.47 3.91 -1.31
N ALA A 30 -10.63 2.59 -1.45
CA ALA A 30 -10.61 1.65 -0.33
C ALA A 30 -9.26 1.71 0.40
N ASN A 31 -8.14 1.77 -0.31
CA ASN A 31 -6.81 1.96 0.26
C ASN A 31 -6.69 3.29 1.02
N TYR A 32 -7.19 4.38 0.45
CA TYR A 32 -7.13 5.69 1.09
C TYR A 32 -8.01 5.75 2.35
N ILE A 33 -9.22 5.19 2.31
CA ILE A 33 -10.12 5.10 3.46
C ILE A 33 -9.49 4.24 4.56
N SER A 34 -8.83 3.15 4.20
CA SER A 34 -8.09 2.31 5.13
C SER A 34 -6.97 3.07 5.84
N PHE A 35 -6.22 3.87 5.09
CA PHE A 35 -5.21 4.76 5.66
C PHE A 35 -5.84 5.71 6.68
N LEU A 36 -6.93 6.39 6.34
CA LEU A 36 -7.62 7.30 7.26
C LEU A 36 -8.15 6.58 8.50
N ALA A 37 -8.77 5.42 8.33
CA ALA A 37 -9.31 4.63 9.44
C ALA A 37 -8.19 4.16 10.38
N CYS A 38 -7.10 3.65 9.82
CA CYS A 38 -5.96 3.18 10.60
C CYS A 38 -5.27 4.32 11.36
N THR A 39 -4.97 5.43 10.68
CA THR A 39 -4.21 6.54 11.28
C THR A 39 -5.01 7.34 12.29
N ASN A 40 -6.34 7.36 12.20
CA ASN A 40 -7.24 7.97 13.19
C ASN A 40 -7.64 7.02 14.34
N SER A 41 -7.19 5.77 14.31
CA SER A 41 -7.42 4.81 15.38
C SER A 41 -6.66 5.23 16.65
N LYS A 42 -7.24 4.91 17.83
CA LYS A 42 -6.52 5.02 19.09
C LYS A 42 -5.54 3.86 19.35
N ASN A 43 -5.60 2.81 18.54
CA ASN A 43 -4.73 1.66 18.64
C ASN A 43 -3.47 1.87 17.80
N TYR A 44 -2.31 1.82 18.46
CA TYR A 44 -1.01 2.02 17.83
C TYR A 44 -0.68 1.00 16.71
N GLU A 45 -1.19 -0.23 16.81
CA GLU A 45 -0.98 -1.24 15.76
C GLU A 45 -1.67 -0.83 14.46
N TYR A 46 -2.88 -0.28 14.54
CA TYR A 46 -3.59 0.28 13.39
C TYR A 46 -2.86 1.49 12.82
N GLN A 47 -2.44 2.43 13.67
CA GLN A 47 -1.69 3.60 13.23
C GLN A 47 -0.41 3.18 12.50
N TYR A 48 0.36 2.27 13.09
CA TYR A 48 1.58 1.75 12.50
C TYR A 48 1.32 1.09 11.13
N SER A 49 0.33 0.22 11.06
CA SER A 49 -0.11 -0.43 9.82
C SER A 49 -0.46 0.60 8.73
N GLY A 50 -1.27 1.59 9.07
CA GLY A 50 -1.68 2.65 8.14
C GLY A 50 -0.51 3.46 7.60
N TYR A 51 0.38 3.92 8.47
CA TYR A 51 1.55 4.71 8.05
C TYR A 51 2.55 3.89 7.23
N LEU A 52 2.80 2.64 7.61
CA LEU A 52 3.75 1.79 6.89
C LEU A 52 3.23 1.38 5.51
N MET A 53 1.91 1.17 5.37
CA MET A 53 1.29 0.94 4.08
C MET A 53 1.36 2.19 3.19
N ALA A 54 1.04 3.37 3.72
CA ALA A 54 1.17 4.62 2.98
C ALA A 54 2.61 4.89 2.54
N TYR A 55 3.58 4.65 3.43
CA TYR A 55 5.00 4.69 3.11
C TYR A 55 5.34 3.77 1.94
N SER A 56 4.88 2.53 1.97
CA SER A 56 5.14 1.53 0.93
C SER A 56 4.58 1.96 -0.43
N TYR A 57 3.37 2.51 -0.48
CA TYR A 57 2.78 3.04 -1.72
C TYR A 57 3.58 4.22 -2.27
N CYS A 58 3.92 5.19 -1.43
CA CYS A 58 4.69 6.36 -1.85
C CYS A 58 6.10 5.98 -2.31
N MET A 59 6.76 5.08 -1.60
CA MET A 59 8.12 4.64 -1.95
C MET A 59 8.16 3.81 -3.22
N ASN A 60 7.11 3.03 -3.51
CA ASN A 60 7.00 2.30 -4.76
C ASN A 60 6.97 3.28 -5.96
N ASP A 61 6.17 4.32 -5.90
CA ASP A 61 6.14 5.35 -6.93
C ASP A 61 7.46 6.11 -7.01
N LEU A 62 8.01 6.50 -5.87
CA LEU A 62 9.27 7.25 -5.81
C LEU A 62 10.45 6.48 -6.41
N TYR A 63 10.47 5.16 -6.27
CA TYR A 63 11.49 4.31 -6.89
C TYR A 63 11.56 4.48 -8.41
N TYR A 64 10.41 4.64 -9.07
CA TYR A 64 10.35 4.84 -10.52
C TYR A 64 10.63 6.27 -10.95
N PHE A 65 10.29 7.26 -10.13
CA PHE A 65 10.39 8.68 -10.50
C PHE A 65 11.68 9.35 -10.04
N ASN A 66 12.22 8.96 -8.88
CA ASN A 66 13.40 9.59 -8.29
C ASN A 66 14.13 8.62 -7.36
N GLN A 67 15.03 7.83 -7.93
CA GLN A 67 15.79 6.83 -7.18
C GLN A 67 16.74 7.44 -6.13
N GLU A 68 17.21 8.67 -6.34
CA GLU A 68 18.07 9.34 -5.36
C GLU A 68 17.27 9.69 -4.09
N ALA A 69 16.10 10.30 -4.27
CA ALA A 69 15.19 10.58 -3.15
C ALA A 69 14.73 9.29 -2.46
N PHE A 70 14.42 8.24 -3.23
CA PHE A 70 14.10 6.91 -2.68
C PHE A 70 15.21 6.40 -1.75
N LYS A 71 16.46 6.39 -2.22
CA LYS A 71 17.60 5.92 -1.42
C LYS A 71 17.79 6.75 -0.15
N ARG A 72 17.70 8.08 -0.27
CA ARG A 72 17.83 8.98 0.87
C ARG A 72 16.79 8.69 1.95
N ILE A 73 15.52 8.66 1.57
CA ILE A 73 14.41 8.41 2.52
C ILE A 73 14.50 7.00 3.12
N ASN A 74 14.80 5.99 2.30
CA ASN A 74 14.94 4.62 2.78
C ASN A 74 16.08 4.46 3.79
N ASN A 75 17.16 5.24 3.64
CA ASN A 75 18.28 5.22 4.59
C ASN A 75 17.92 5.82 5.96
N GLU A 76 16.94 6.71 6.02
CA GLU A 76 16.48 7.33 7.27
C GLU A 76 15.61 6.40 8.13
N LEU A 77 15.14 5.28 7.57
CA LEU A 77 14.38 4.29 8.33
C LEU A 77 15.23 3.61 9.40
N SER A 78 14.61 3.30 10.54
CA SER A 78 15.23 2.45 11.54
C SER A 78 15.47 1.03 11.01
N ASP A 79 16.46 0.34 11.56
CA ASP A 79 16.82 -1.02 11.15
C ASP A 79 15.65 -2.00 11.36
N ASN A 80 14.85 -1.80 12.41
CA ASN A 80 13.68 -2.62 12.69
C ASN A 80 12.63 -2.49 11.57
N VAL A 81 12.34 -1.28 11.12
CA VAL A 81 11.38 -1.05 10.02
C VAL A 81 11.91 -1.62 8.70
N LYS A 82 13.19 -1.43 8.42
CA LYS A 82 13.85 -2.04 7.24
C LYS A 82 13.74 -3.57 7.25
N LEU A 83 13.97 -4.18 8.41
CA LEU A 83 13.86 -5.63 8.57
C LEU A 83 12.41 -6.10 8.36
N GLU A 84 11.44 -5.38 8.89
CA GLU A 84 10.02 -5.71 8.75
C GLU A 84 9.55 -5.62 7.29
N LEU A 85 9.92 -4.56 6.58
CA LEU A 85 9.63 -4.41 5.14
C LEU A 85 10.31 -5.50 4.32
N LYS A 86 11.54 -5.88 4.67
CA LYS A 86 12.24 -6.99 4.02
C LYS A 86 11.54 -8.33 4.24
N ASN A 87 11.13 -8.62 5.47
CA ASN A 87 10.43 -9.85 5.81
C ASN A 87 9.07 -9.93 5.12
N ASP A 88 8.34 -8.83 5.04
CA ASP A 88 7.09 -8.73 4.31
C ASP A 88 7.30 -9.02 2.81
N SER A 89 8.30 -8.41 2.20
CA SER A 89 8.65 -8.65 0.80
C SER A 89 9.02 -10.12 0.54
N LEU A 90 9.78 -10.76 1.43
CA LEU A 90 10.13 -12.17 1.34
C LEU A 90 8.91 -13.08 1.50
N TYR A 91 8.04 -12.78 2.45
CA TYR A 91 6.80 -13.52 2.64
C TYR A 91 5.96 -13.54 1.37
N TRP A 92 5.68 -12.37 0.80
CA TRP A 92 4.89 -12.26 -0.42
C TRP A 92 5.58 -12.83 -1.65
N SER A 93 6.92 -12.74 -1.75
CA SER A 93 7.67 -13.35 -2.87
C SER A 93 7.54 -14.87 -2.91
N ASN A 94 7.45 -15.52 -1.75
CA ASN A 94 7.23 -16.97 -1.65
C ASN A 94 5.84 -17.40 -2.13
N TYR A 95 4.84 -16.51 -2.01
CA TYR A 95 3.47 -16.76 -2.50
C TYR A 95 3.26 -16.29 -3.95
N ARG A 96 4.10 -15.40 -4.46
CA ARG A 96 4.05 -14.90 -5.84
C ARG A 96 4.79 -15.82 -6.83
N GLY A 97 4.54 -17.12 -6.82
CA GLY A 97 5.09 -18.07 -7.80
C GLY A 97 4.51 -17.85 -9.21
N LYS A 98 4.68 -18.82 -10.09
CA LYS A 98 4.22 -18.80 -11.50
C LYS A 98 2.75 -18.41 -11.70
N ILE A 99 1.91 -18.59 -10.70
CA ILE A 99 0.48 -18.26 -10.70
C ILE A 99 0.24 -16.73 -10.69
N SER A 100 1.15 -15.95 -10.07
CA SER A 100 0.96 -14.50 -9.97
C SER A 100 1.09 -13.79 -11.32
N LYS A 101 2.01 -14.21 -12.18
CA LYS A 101 2.15 -13.61 -13.52
C LYS A 101 0.90 -13.82 -14.38
N LEU A 102 0.26 -14.97 -14.25
CA LEU A 102 -1.00 -15.25 -14.94
C LEU A 102 -2.13 -14.39 -14.36
N TYR A 103 -2.16 -14.26 -13.03
CA TYR A 103 -3.18 -13.49 -12.31
C TYR A 103 -3.06 -11.98 -12.63
N ASP A 104 -1.84 -11.44 -12.66
CA ASP A 104 -1.57 -10.05 -13.00
C ASP A 104 -2.02 -9.72 -14.43
N ASN A 105 -1.78 -10.63 -15.39
CA ASN A 105 -2.23 -10.45 -16.77
C ASN A 105 -3.76 -10.48 -16.92
N VAL A 106 -4.43 -11.36 -16.20
CA VAL A 106 -5.90 -11.47 -16.21
C VAL A 106 -6.51 -10.25 -15.52
N TYR A 107 -5.95 -9.85 -14.37
CA TYR A 107 -6.42 -8.71 -13.60
C TYR A 107 -6.26 -7.39 -14.36
N ASP A 108 -5.11 -7.19 -15.04
CA ASP A 108 -4.88 -6.03 -15.90
C ASP A 108 -5.92 -5.92 -17.04
N LYS A 109 -6.26 -7.05 -17.65
CA LYS A 109 -7.31 -7.11 -18.67
C LYS A 109 -8.70 -6.78 -18.14
N ILE A 110 -9.02 -7.27 -16.93
CA ILE A 110 -10.30 -6.99 -16.26
C ILE A 110 -10.43 -5.52 -15.92
N LEU A 111 -9.37 -4.90 -15.37
CA LEU A 111 -9.35 -3.48 -15.04
C LEU A 111 -9.56 -2.60 -16.29
N LYS A 112 -8.86 -2.92 -17.38
CA LYS A 112 -9.02 -2.20 -18.66
C LYS A 112 -10.41 -2.36 -19.24
N ALA A 113 -10.99 -3.56 -19.19
CA ALA A 113 -12.37 -3.82 -19.63
C ALA A 113 -13.39 -3.10 -18.76
N GLY A 114 -13.11 -2.89 -17.47
CA GLY A 114 -13.95 -2.13 -16.54
C GLY A 114 -13.87 -0.60 -16.69
N GLY A 115 -13.17 -0.09 -17.71
CA GLY A 115 -13.03 1.34 -17.98
C GLY A 115 -11.81 2.02 -17.35
N GLN A 116 -10.94 1.28 -16.67
CA GLN A 116 -9.64 1.76 -16.25
C GLN A 116 -8.66 1.65 -17.43
N THR A 117 -8.41 2.76 -18.09
CA THR A 117 -7.61 2.82 -19.32
C THR A 117 -6.12 2.51 -19.12
N GLU A 118 -5.62 2.60 -17.90
CA GLU A 118 -4.21 2.47 -17.59
C GLU A 118 -3.82 1.09 -17.01
N GLY A 119 -4.79 0.30 -16.52
CA GLY A 119 -4.56 -1.05 -15.96
C GLY A 119 -3.62 -1.07 -14.75
N ILE A 120 -2.89 -2.17 -14.55
CA ILE A 120 -1.91 -2.34 -13.44
C ILE A 120 -0.72 -1.37 -13.57
N LYS A 121 -0.42 -0.90 -14.78
CA LYS A 121 0.64 0.08 -15.04
C LYS A 121 0.22 1.51 -14.78
N SER A 122 -1.02 1.73 -14.33
CA SER A 122 -1.51 3.05 -13.98
C SER A 122 -0.73 3.60 -12.80
N TYR A 123 -0.63 4.93 -12.81
CA TYR A 123 -0.13 5.68 -11.66
C TYR A 123 -0.86 5.26 -10.40
N ASN A 124 -0.15 5.06 -9.31
CA ASN A 124 -0.76 4.66 -8.06
C ASN A 124 -1.69 5.78 -7.55
N ALA A 125 -2.99 5.69 -7.86
CA ALA A 125 -3.96 6.73 -7.56
C ALA A 125 -4.11 6.97 -6.05
N VAL A 126 -3.83 5.96 -5.21
CA VAL A 126 -3.82 6.14 -3.75
C VAL A 126 -2.76 7.16 -3.31
N VAL A 127 -1.61 7.23 -3.98
CA VAL A 127 -0.57 8.24 -3.67
C VAL A 127 -1.08 9.65 -3.95
N LYS A 128 -1.82 9.85 -5.03
CA LYS A 128 -2.48 11.14 -5.32
C LYS A 128 -3.47 11.54 -4.24
N LEU A 129 -4.26 10.60 -3.76
CA LEU A 129 -5.21 10.82 -2.65
C LEU A 129 -4.49 11.15 -1.35
N LEU A 130 -3.41 10.43 -1.01
CA LEU A 130 -2.58 10.71 0.17
C LEU A 130 -1.98 12.12 0.12
N ILE A 131 -1.41 12.53 -1.00
CA ILE A 131 -0.83 13.87 -1.19
C ILE A 131 -1.91 14.95 -1.09
N SER A 132 -3.07 14.73 -1.72
CA SER A 132 -4.17 15.69 -1.70
C SER A 132 -4.75 15.85 -0.29
N GLY A 133 -4.93 14.75 0.44
CA GLY A 133 -5.39 14.79 1.83
C GLY A 133 -4.39 15.50 2.76
N TYR A 134 -3.11 15.31 2.57
CA TYR A 134 -2.06 15.99 3.33
C TYR A 134 -2.10 17.52 3.10
N LYS A 135 -2.24 17.95 1.85
CA LYS A 135 -2.31 19.40 1.51
C LYS A 135 -3.53 20.12 2.09
N VAL A 136 -4.63 19.39 2.34
CA VAL A 136 -5.83 19.98 2.94
C VAL A 136 -5.67 20.19 4.45
N GLN A 137 -4.79 19.42 5.12
CA GLN A 137 -4.55 19.52 6.56
C GLN A 137 -3.58 20.65 6.95
N PHE A 138 -2.85 21.18 6.01
CA PHE A 138 -1.83 22.24 6.16
C PHE A 138 -2.02 23.34 5.11
#